data_f3d225ec455355a7a8fd3ac4b073ef82
#
_entry.id   f3d225ec455355a7a8fd3ac4b073ef82
#
_cell.length_a   1.000
_cell.length_b   1.000
_cell.length_c   1.000
_cell.angle_alpha   90.00
_cell.angle_beta   90.00
_cell.angle_gamma   90.00
#
_symmetry.space_group_name_H-M   'P 1'
#
loop_
_entity.id
_entity.type
_entity.pdbx_description
1 polymer ?
#
loop_
_entity_poly.entity_id
_entity_poly.type
_entity_poly.pdbx_seq_one_letter_code
_entity_poly.pdbx_strand_id
1 'polypeptide(L)'
;VEAVQKKNPVRIKANKGVVMATGSFAGSTAMIGQMNAECANLLPGSNPGATGDGLVMAMELGAYTTRVSDMPLMSSLAGLESGSIVNINYGMRLPGLWLDAEGQRFFDESTPYENPNGHRAIVRKQNEQGSPVIALLGTTPELDAMQATYPLKWATADTVEEVAGMVGLDGAKAKATVERYNGFCEAGKDEDCGTPADKMVPMTGPFYAAPIAVSTSVTVGGFKTNEQAQALRLALASSGSLTEPIPGLYAAGVVCEWNCAAGATVLSAMTLGRIAGRSAAAEAS
;
A
#
# COMPACT_ATOMS: atom_id res chain seq x y z
N VAL A 1 27.37 16.51 -1.34
CA VAL A 1 26.02 16.65 -0.74
C VAL A 1 25.94 17.99 -0.04
N GLU A 2 24.86 18.72 -0.30
CA GLU A 2 24.55 19.93 0.45
C GLU A 2 23.48 19.60 1.51
N ALA A 3 23.65 20.12 2.72
CA ALA A 3 22.76 19.87 3.84
C ALA A 3 22.63 21.11 4.72
N VAL A 4 21.66 21.10 5.61
CA VAL A 4 21.50 22.15 6.64
C VAL A 4 21.65 21.52 8.01
N GLN A 5 22.63 21.97 8.80
CA GLN A 5 22.84 21.56 10.17
C GLN A 5 22.62 22.75 11.12
N LYS A 6 21.63 22.62 12.03
CA LYS A 6 21.30 23.72 12.98
C LYS A 6 21.14 25.10 12.29
N LYS A 7 20.43 25.14 11.16
CA LYS A 7 20.21 26.30 10.29
C LYS A 7 21.44 26.81 9.50
N ASN A 8 22.58 26.14 9.60
CA ASN A 8 23.77 26.50 8.82
C ASN A 8 23.91 25.57 7.60
N PRO A 9 24.21 26.09 6.39
CA PRO A 9 24.48 25.28 5.23
C PRO A 9 25.81 24.52 5.43
N VAL A 10 25.80 23.23 5.10
CA VAL A 10 26.98 22.36 5.18
C VAL A 10 27.16 21.69 3.83
N ARG A 11 28.39 21.69 3.31
CA ARG A 11 28.79 20.94 2.11
C ARG A 11 29.68 19.78 2.51
N ILE A 12 29.28 18.58 2.09
CA ILE A 12 30.02 17.34 2.34
C ILE A 12 30.52 16.82 1.00
N LYS A 13 31.84 16.79 0.81
CA LYS A 13 32.49 16.17 -0.34
C LYS A 13 32.73 14.70 -0.03
N ALA A 14 32.10 13.81 -0.79
CA ALA A 14 32.44 12.39 -0.78
C ALA A 14 33.67 12.15 -1.68
N ASN A 15 34.65 11.41 -1.21
CA ASN A 15 35.87 11.14 -2.00
C ASN A 15 35.65 10.02 -3.01
N LYS A 16 34.73 9.09 -2.75
CA LYS A 16 34.50 7.89 -3.58
C LYS A 16 33.09 7.84 -4.16
N GLY A 17 32.08 8.18 -3.35
CA GLY A 17 30.71 8.14 -3.81
C GLY A 17 29.70 8.40 -2.71
N VAL A 18 28.46 8.53 -3.10
CA VAL A 18 27.29 8.73 -2.22
C VAL A 18 26.33 7.55 -2.39
N VAL A 19 25.90 6.96 -1.29
CA VAL A 19 24.88 5.91 -1.29
C VAL A 19 23.56 6.53 -0.83
N MET A 20 22.58 6.57 -1.72
CA MET A 20 21.22 7.02 -1.39
C MET A 20 20.43 5.86 -0.77
N ALA A 21 19.99 6.04 0.47
CA ALA A 21 19.19 5.06 1.21
C ALA A 21 17.99 5.75 1.91
N THR A 22 17.38 6.70 1.21
CA THR A 22 16.41 7.66 1.75
C THR A 22 14.99 7.10 1.90
N GLY A 23 14.76 5.87 1.47
CA GLY A 23 13.45 5.24 1.54
C GLY A 23 12.50 5.68 0.43
N SER A 24 11.22 5.41 0.63
CA SER A 24 10.13 5.66 -0.33
C SER A 24 9.54 7.07 -0.18
N PHE A 25 8.49 7.35 -0.96
CA PHE A 25 7.65 8.55 -0.80
C PHE A 25 6.25 8.24 -0.25
N ALA A 26 6.05 7.03 0.30
CA ALA A 26 4.74 6.58 0.79
C ALA A 26 4.23 7.34 2.04
N GLY A 27 5.03 8.21 2.64
CA GLY A 27 4.63 9.14 3.69
C GLY A 27 4.12 10.50 3.17
N SER A 28 4.23 10.74 1.86
CA SER A 28 3.81 12.00 1.23
C SER A 28 2.58 11.82 0.36
N THR A 29 1.39 12.16 0.87
CA THR A 29 0.13 12.11 0.09
C THR A 29 0.20 12.97 -1.17
N ALA A 30 0.86 14.13 -1.10
CA ALA A 30 1.06 15.00 -2.26
C ALA A 30 1.87 14.32 -3.36
N MET A 31 2.98 13.65 -3.00
CA MET A 31 3.81 12.96 -3.99
C MET A 31 3.12 11.69 -4.52
N ILE A 32 2.41 10.96 -3.66
CA ILE A 32 1.57 9.83 -4.09
C ILE A 32 0.60 10.27 -5.19
N GLY A 33 -0.16 11.35 -4.95
CA GLY A 33 -1.13 11.87 -5.92
C GLY A 33 -0.49 12.39 -7.21
N GLN A 34 0.71 12.99 -7.14
CA GLN A 34 1.46 13.41 -8.33
C GLN A 34 1.96 12.24 -9.17
N MET A 35 2.40 11.15 -8.52
CA MET A 35 2.89 9.96 -9.22
C MET A 35 1.76 9.07 -9.73
N ASN A 36 0.62 9.06 -9.04
CA ASN A 36 -0.57 8.33 -9.44
C ASN A 36 -1.84 9.04 -8.95
N ALA A 37 -2.54 9.72 -9.85
CA ALA A 37 -3.74 10.49 -9.52
C ALA A 37 -4.88 9.63 -8.92
N GLU A 38 -5.01 8.37 -9.32
CA GLU A 38 -5.99 7.44 -8.72
C GLU A 38 -5.72 7.22 -7.22
N CYS A 39 -4.47 7.33 -6.81
CA CYS A 39 -3.99 7.11 -5.45
C CYS A 39 -3.92 8.39 -4.59
N ALA A 40 -4.39 9.53 -5.06
CA ALA A 40 -4.27 10.82 -4.37
C ALA A 40 -4.89 10.83 -2.96
N ASN A 41 -5.91 10.00 -2.73
CA ASN A 41 -6.64 9.91 -1.46
C ASN A 41 -6.25 8.68 -0.60
N LEU A 42 -5.13 8.02 -0.92
CA LEU A 42 -4.63 6.94 -0.08
C LEU A 42 -4.23 7.45 1.30
N LEU A 43 -4.50 6.63 2.30
CA LEU A 43 -3.95 6.87 3.64
C LEU A 43 -2.43 6.68 3.61
N PRO A 44 -1.65 7.60 4.20
CA PRO A 44 -0.22 7.43 4.31
C PRO A 44 0.10 6.28 5.28
N GLY A 45 0.60 5.18 4.73
CA GLY A 45 0.90 3.96 5.47
C GLY A 45 2.35 3.80 5.87
N SER A 46 3.16 4.86 5.73
CA SER A 46 4.59 4.83 5.98
C SER A 46 5.00 5.86 7.04
N ASN A 47 6.27 5.80 7.42
CA ASN A 47 6.88 6.82 8.28
C ASN A 47 6.68 8.22 7.64
N PRO A 48 6.25 9.24 8.41
CA PRO A 48 6.12 10.61 7.90
C PRO A 48 7.38 11.19 7.26
N GLY A 49 8.57 10.68 7.62
CA GLY A 49 9.84 11.04 6.98
C GLY A 49 10.08 10.39 5.61
N ALA A 50 9.20 9.51 5.15
CA ALA A 50 9.26 8.92 3.80
C ALA A 50 8.66 9.89 2.77
N THR A 51 9.29 11.05 2.61
CA THR A 51 8.80 12.20 1.82
C THR A 51 9.15 12.12 0.34
N GLY A 52 10.10 11.24 -0.04
CA GLY A 52 10.55 11.10 -1.42
C GLY A 52 11.66 12.08 -1.83
N ASP A 53 12.21 12.85 -0.90
CA ASP A 53 13.27 13.84 -1.21
C ASP A 53 14.45 13.21 -1.95
N GLY A 54 14.87 12.00 -1.57
CA GLY A 54 15.95 11.31 -2.25
C GLY A 54 15.62 10.93 -3.70
N LEU A 55 14.37 10.59 -3.99
CA LEU A 55 13.93 10.34 -5.36
C LEU A 55 14.00 11.63 -6.19
N VAL A 56 13.52 12.75 -5.64
CA VAL A 56 13.60 14.05 -6.30
C VAL A 56 15.06 14.47 -6.56
N MET A 57 15.92 14.37 -5.55
CA MET A 57 17.35 14.67 -5.71
C MET A 57 18.03 13.81 -6.80
N ALA A 58 17.68 12.52 -6.87
CA ALA A 58 18.21 11.65 -7.91
C ALA A 58 17.70 12.03 -9.32
N MET A 59 16.41 12.42 -9.43
CA MET A 59 15.83 12.90 -10.69
C MET A 59 16.51 14.20 -11.16
N GLU A 60 16.83 15.12 -10.26
CA GLU A 60 17.61 16.34 -10.57
C GLU A 60 19.01 16.02 -11.11
N LEU A 61 19.60 14.91 -10.69
CA LEU A 61 20.88 14.41 -11.24
C LEU A 61 20.70 13.61 -12.54
N GLY A 62 19.49 13.53 -13.06
CA GLY A 62 19.16 12.79 -14.29
C GLY A 62 18.95 11.29 -14.10
N ALA A 63 18.74 10.82 -12.87
CA ALA A 63 18.47 9.40 -12.63
C ALA A 63 17.22 8.92 -13.36
N TYR A 64 17.34 7.78 -14.03
CA TYR A 64 16.23 7.14 -14.75
C TYR A 64 15.30 6.46 -13.76
N THR A 65 14.08 6.95 -13.68
CA THR A 65 13.04 6.43 -12.80
C THR A 65 12.08 5.51 -13.54
N THR A 66 11.66 4.45 -12.87
CA THR A 66 10.71 3.47 -13.41
C THR A 66 9.66 3.14 -12.35
N ARG A 67 8.47 2.75 -12.80
CA ARG A 67 7.38 2.24 -11.96
C ARG A 67 6.99 3.12 -10.77
N VAL A 68 7.24 4.42 -10.83
CA VAL A 68 6.94 5.36 -9.73
C VAL A 68 5.45 5.50 -9.44
N SER A 69 4.59 5.11 -10.39
CA SER A 69 3.14 5.02 -10.19
C SER A 69 2.69 3.72 -9.53
N ASP A 70 3.58 2.73 -9.38
CA ASP A 70 3.24 1.43 -8.83
C ASP A 70 3.36 1.47 -7.30
N MET A 71 2.23 1.34 -6.65
CA MET A 71 2.13 1.34 -5.19
C MET A 71 1.45 0.05 -4.74
N PRO A 72 2.04 -0.70 -3.80
CA PRO A 72 1.34 -1.78 -3.14
C PRO A 72 0.17 -1.20 -2.36
N LEU A 73 -1.02 -1.62 -2.69
CA LEU A 73 -2.25 -1.17 -2.05
C LEU A 73 -2.62 -2.14 -0.93
N MET A 74 -3.01 -1.61 0.21
CA MET A 74 -3.38 -2.38 1.39
C MET A 74 -4.66 -1.81 2.00
N SER A 75 -5.59 -2.67 2.34
CA SER A 75 -6.77 -2.28 3.09
C SER A 75 -6.41 -2.04 4.55
N SER A 76 -6.81 -0.91 5.07
CA SER A 76 -6.48 -0.44 6.41
C SER A 76 -7.71 0.14 7.09
N LEU A 77 -7.80 0.05 8.42
CA LEU A 77 -8.85 0.74 9.15
C LEU A 77 -8.71 2.25 8.99
N ALA A 78 -9.80 2.91 8.59
CA ALA A 78 -9.87 4.36 8.53
C ALA A 78 -10.08 4.96 9.94
N GLY A 79 -9.57 6.17 10.15
CA GLY A 79 -9.79 6.91 11.40
C GLY A 79 -8.96 6.43 12.59
N LEU A 80 -7.96 5.58 12.40
CA LEU A 80 -6.96 5.30 13.42
C LEU A 80 -6.06 6.53 13.59
N GLU A 81 -6.22 7.20 14.71
CA GLU A 81 -5.26 8.21 15.16
C GLU A 81 -3.91 7.53 15.36
N SER A 82 -2.84 8.12 14.91
CA SER A 82 -1.46 7.71 15.18
C SER A 82 -0.68 6.84 14.19
N GLY A 83 -1.05 6.78 12.92
CA GLY A 83 -0.15 6.15 11.92
C GLY A 83 0.06 4.64 12.09
N SER A 84 -0.66 4.01 13.00
CA SER A 84 -0.71 2.56 13.14
C SER A 84 -1.70 2.02 12.12
N ILE A 85 -1.18 1.58 10.97
CA ILE A 85 -1.98 0.91 9.97
C ILE A 85 -2.16 -0.53 10.42
N VAL A 86 -3.36 -0.88 10.82
CA VAL A 86 -3.74 -2.27 10.99
C VAL A 86 -4.16 -2.79 9.63
N ASN A 87 -3.27 -3.53 9.00
CA ASN A 87 -3.56 -4.22 7.76
C ASN A 87 -4.43 -5.44 8.06
N ILE A 88 -5.72 -5.35 7.78
CA ILE A 88 -6.68 -6.43 8.05
C ILE A 88 -6.59 -7.60 7.07
N ASN A 89 -5.81 -7.46 6.00
CA ASN A 89 -5.71 -8.50 4.96
C ASN A 89 -4.41 -9.30 5.01
N TYR A 90 -3.49 -9.01 5.93
CA TYR A 90 -2.22 -9.72 5.99
C TYR A 90 -2.41 -11.15 6.55
N GLY A 91 -2.66 -12.08 5.64
CA GLY A 91 -2.75 -13.51 5.97
C GLY A 91 -4.08 -13.98 6.54
N MET A 92 -5.12 -13.13 6.63
CA MET A 92 -6.41 -13.52 7.15
C MET A 92 -7.51 -13.35 6.10
N ARG A 93 -8.17 -14.44 5.75
CA ARG A 93 -9.43 -14.43 5.02
C ARG A 93 -10.55 -14.21 6.04
N LEU A 94 -10.89 -12.96 6.28
CA LEU A 94 -12.05 -12.64 7.11
C LEU A 94 -13.30 -12.75 6.24
N PRO A 95 -14.27 -13.60 6.60
CA PRO A 95 -15.54 -13.63 5.90
C PRO A 95 -16.26 -12.30 6.15
N GLY A 96 -16.56 -11.59 5.10
CA GLY A 96 -17.21 -10.29 5.21
C GLY A 96 -17.47 -9.68 3.85
N LEU A 97 -18.28 -8.65 3.88
CA LEU A 97 -18.65 -7.85 2.73
C LEU A 97 -18.07 -6.45 2.85
N TRP A 98 -17.73 -5.88 1.71
CA TRP A 98 -17.27 -4.51 1.62
C TRP A 98 -18.36 -3.69 0.97
N LEU A 99 -18.92 -2.78 1.76
CA LEU A 99 -20.08 -2.02 1.40
C LEU A 99 -19.70 -0.57 1.07
N ASP A 100 -20.32 -0.04 0.02
CA ASP A 100 -20.25 1.38 -0.29
C ASP A 100 -21.15 2.21 0.64
N ALA A 101 -21.22 3.52 0.44
CA ALA A 101 -22.03 4.42 1.25
C ALA A 101 -23.54 4.13 1.17
N GLU A 102 -23.99 3.40 0.14
CA GLU A 102 -25.39 2.98 -0.03
C GLU A 102 -25.68 1.60 0.59
N GLY A 103 -24.66 0.96 1.20
CA GLY A 103 -24.79 -0.37 1.78
C GLY A 103 -24.77 -1.50 0.75
N GLN A 104 -24.23 -1.26 -0.45
CA GLN A 104 -24.16 -2.22 -1.55
C GLN A 104 -22.75 -2.81 -1.70
N ARG A 105 -22.68 -4.09 -2.05
CA ARG A 105 -21.42 -4.71 -2.51
C ARG A 105 -21.06 -4.19 -3.90
N PHE A 106 -19.77 -4.11 -4.22
CA PHE A 106 -19.30 -3.56 -5.48
C PHE A 106 -18.13 -4.35 -6.10
N PHE A 107 -17.63 -5.40 -5.46
CA PHE A 107 -16.59 -6.28 -6.01
C PHE A 107 -16.54 -7.63 -5.29
N ASP A 108 -15.74 -8.59 -5.79
CA ASP A 108 -15.47 -9.88 -5.16
C ASP A 108 -14.43 -9.73 -4.05
N GLU A 109 -14.85 -9.89 -2.81
CA GLU A 109 -14.02 -9.74 -1.60
C GLU A 109 -13.15 -10.96 -1.30
N SER A 110 -13.35 -12.08 -2.00
CA SER A 110 -12.71 -13.36 -1.66
C SER A 110 -11.18 -13.36 -1.78
N THR A 111 -10.64 -12.47 -2.60
CA THR A 111 -9.19 -12.40 -2.86
C THR A 111 -8.62 -10.98 -2.90
N PRO A 112 -8.92 -10.10 -1.92
CA PRO A 112 -8.49 -8.70 -1.98
C PRO A 112 -6.97 -8.52 -1.97
N TYR A 113 -6.23 -9.43 -1.33
CA TYR A 113 -4.77 -9.37 -1.28
C TYR A 113 -4.11 -9.96 -2.54
N GLU A 114 -4.62 -11.05 -3.05
CA GLU A 114 -4.10 -11.74 -4.24
C GLU A 114 -4.58 -11.07 -5.54
N ASN A 115 -5.70 -10.35 -5.46
CA ASN A 115 -6.28 -9.63 -6.59
C ASN A 115 -5.99 -8.13 -6.50
N PRO A 116 -4.98 -7.60 -7.21
CA PRO A 116 -4.69 -6.16 -7.19
C PRO A 116 -5.88 -5.33 -7.68
N ASN A 117 -6.83 -5.92 -8.41
CA ASN A 117 -8.03 -5.25 -8.85
C ASN A 117 -9.02 -4.97 -7.70
N GLY A 118 -9.03 -5.81 -6.65
CA GLY A 118 -9.88 -5.58 -5.48
C GLY A 118 -9.51 -4.29 -4.75
N HIS A 119 -8.24 -4.05 -4.44
CA HIS A 119 -7.79 -2.80 -3.83
C HIS A 119 -8.06 -1.58 -4.73
N ARG A 120 -7.90 -1.72 -6.05
CA ARG A 120 -8.23 -0.65 -7.00
C ARG A 120 -9.74 -0.38 -7.04
N ALA A 121 -10.58 -1.41 -6.94
CA ALA A 121 -12.03 -1.23 -6.83
C ALA A 121 -12.38 -0.40 -5.58
N ILE A 122 -11.75 -0.69 -4.44
CA ILE A 122 -11.93 0.08 -3.21
C ILE A 122 -11.47 1.53 -3.39
N VAL A 123 -10.28 1.76 -3.95
CA VAL A 123 -9.77 3.12 -4.22
C VAL A 123 -10.74 3.91 -5.10
N ARG A 124 -11.23 3.31 -6.18
CA ARG A 124 -12.21 3.94 -7.07
C ARG A 124 -13.50 4.26 -6.35
N LYS A 125 -14.04 3.30 -5.60
CA LYS A 125 -15.26 3.50 -4.83
C LYS A 125 -15.11 4.62 -3.79
N GLN A 126 -13.98 4.66 -3.06
CA GLN A 126 -13.67 5.74 -2.14
C GLN A 126 -13.59 7.11 -2.83
N ASN A 127 -12.97 7.17 -4.02
CA ASN A 127 -12.88 8.40 -4.80
C ASN A 127 -14.25 8.84 -5.33
N GLU A 128 -15.09 7.90 -5.78
CA GLU A 128 -16.45 8.18 -6.25
C GLU A 128 -17.36 8.75 -5.16
N GLN A 129 -17.34 8.13 -3.97
CA GLN A 129 -18.24 8.51 -2.87
C GLN A 129 -17.66 9.56 -1.92
N GLY A 130 -16.34 9.84 -1.99
CA GLY A 130 -15.67 10.82 -1.13
C GLY A 130 -15.56 10.40 0.34
N SER A 131 -15.74 9.11 0.65
CA SER A 131 -15.69 8.55 1.99
C SER A 131 -15.10 7.13 1.99
N PRO A 132 -14.62 6.60 3.13
CA PRO A 132 -14.22 5.21 3.26
C PRO A 132 -15.35 4.25 2.89
N VAL A 133 -15.00 3.05 2.44
CA VAL A 133 -15.95 1.93 2.37
C VAL A 133 -16.10 1.30 3.76
N ILE A 134 -17.14 0.52 3.97
CA ILE A 134 -17.37 -0.17 5.23
C ILE A 134 -17.08 -1.67 5.06
N ALA A 135 -16.21 -2.21 5.88
CA ALA A 135 -16.12 -3.66 6.07
C ALA A 135 -17.17 -4.10 7.07
N LEU A 136 -18.03 -5.03 6.67
CA LEU A 136 -19.02 -5.68 7.50
C LEU A 136 -18.68 -7.17 7.59
N LEU A 137 -18.41 -7.66 8.79
CA LEU A 137 -17.94 -9.01 9.03
C LEU A 137 -18.95 -9.79 9.89
N GLY A 138 -19.11 -11.07 9.59
CA GLY A 138 -19.73 -12.01 10.52
C GLY A 138 -18.71 -12.61 11.49
N THR A 139 -19.16 -13.19 12.57
CA THR A 139 -18.31 -13.91 13.54
C THR A 139 -17.62 -15.11 12.91
N THR A 140 -16.33 -15.24 13.21
CA THR A 140 -15.53 -16.45 12.95
C THR A 140 -14.48 -16.64 14.05
N PRO A 141 -13.99 -17.86 14.28
CA PRO A 141 -12.92 -18.12 15.23
C PRO A 141 -11.65 -17.29 14.96
N GLU A 142 -11.36 -17.02 13.67
CA GLU A 142 -10.20 -16.22 13.26
C GLU A 142 -10.36 -14.75 13.65
N LEU A 143 -11.56 -14.20 13.48
CA LEU A 143 -11.86 -12.82 13.88
C LEU A 143 -11.81 -12.66 15.39
N ASP A 144 -12.35 -13.63 16.13
CA ASP A 144 -12.30 -13.63 17.60
C ASP A 144 -10.86 -13.71 18.11
N ALA A 145 -10.01 -14.54 17.52
CA ALA A 145 -8.59 -14.64 17.84
C ALA A 145 -7.83 -13.34 17.52
N MET A 146 -8.19 -12.70 16.40
CA MET A 146 -7.61 -11.39 16.03
C MET A 146 -8.00 -10.32 17.02
N GLN A 147 -9.27 -10.22 17.38
CA GLN A 147 -9.76 -9.26 18.37
C GLN A 147 -9.09 -9.42 19.74
N ALA A 148 -8.83 -10.66 20.14
CA ALA A 148 -8.13 -10.97 21.40
C ALA A 148 -6.66 -10.50 21.36
N THR A 149 -6.02 -10.55 20.19
CA THR A 149 -4.60 -10.18 20.02
C THR A 149 -4.43 -8.69 19.71
N TYR A 150 -5.32 -8.14 18.90
CA TYR A 150 -5.33 -6.74 18.45
C TYR A 150 -6.73 -6.17 18.68
N PRO A 151 -7.01 -5.58 19.86
CA PRO A 151 -8.32 -5.02 20.15
C PRO A 151 -8.61 -3.84 19.22
N LEU A 152 -9.25 -4.16 18.11
CA LEU A 152 -9.69 -3.17 17.12
C LEU A 152 -10.97 -2.51 17.63
N LYS A 153 -11.08 -1.20 17.41
CA LYS A 153 -12.31 -0.46 17.72
C LYS A 153 -13.35 -0.69 16.61
N TRP A 154 -13.84 -1.91 16.48
CA TRP A 154 -14.96 -2.24 15.62
C TRP A 154 -16.27 -1.87 16.29
N ALA A 155 -17.24 -1.39 15.52
CA ALA A 155 -18.62 -1.44 15.94
C ALA A 155 -19.05 -2.90 16.03
N THR A 156 -19.79 -3.28 17.05
CA THR A 156 -20.22 -4.67 17.27
C THR A 156 -21.68 -4.68 17.71
N ALA A 157 -22.48 -5.54 17.09
CA ALA A 157 -23.90 -5.73 17.46
C ALA A 157 -24.38 -7.13 17.06
N ASP A 158 -25.51 -7.53 17.60
CA ASP A 158 -26.12 -8.85 17.31
C ASP A 158 -26.82 -8.85 15.94
N THR A 159 -27.21 -7.70 15.43
CA THR A 159 -27.91 -7.54 14.15
C THR A 159 -27.13 -6.68 13.16
N VAL A 160 -27.38 -6.94 11.86
CA VAL A 160 -26.78 -6.13 10.78
C VAL A 160 -27.27 -4.71 10.82
N GLU A 161 -28.54 -4.50 11.11
CA GLU A 161 -29.15 -3.17 11.17
C GLU A 161 -28.49 -2.28 12.22
N GLU A 162 -28.26 -2.84 13.42
CA GLU A 162 -27.62 -2.10 14.50
C GLU A 162 -26.18 -1.76 14.19
N VAL A 163 -25.36 -2.75 13.77
CA VAL A 163 -23.94 -2.51 13.50
C VAL A 163 -23.73 -1.57 12.32
N ALA A 164 -24.57 -1.67 11.28
CA ALA A 164 -24.54 -0.77 10.13
C ALA A 164 -24.85 0.68 10.52
N GLY A 165 -25.88 0.88 11.37
CA GLY A 165 -26.21 2.19 11.90
C GLY A 165 -25.08 2.82 12.71
N MET A 166 -24.30 2.03 13.47
CA MET A 166 -23.15 2.51 14.25
C MET A 166 -22.01 3.07 13.39
N VAL A 167 -21.91 2.63 12.13
CA VAL A 167 -20.90 3.09 11.15
C VAL A 167 -21.47 4.02 10.08
N GLY A 168 -22.71 4.48 10.24
CA GLY A 168 -23.34 5.48 9.39
C GLY A 168 -24.00 4.94 8.12
N LEU A 169 -24.20 3.63 8.00
CA LEU A 169 -24.97 3.01 6.91
C LEU A 169 -26.47 2.92 7.24
N ASP A 170 -27.30 2.86 6.20
CA ASP A 170 -28.71 2.47 6.32
C ASP A 170 -28.81 0.98 6.71
N GLY A 171 -29.26 0.70 7.93
CA GLY A 171 -29.34 -0.65 8.46
C GLY A 171 -30.22 -1.60 7.65
N ALA A 172 -31.34 -1.12 7.12
CA ALA A 172 -32.26 -1.92 6.31
C ALA A 172 -31.64 -2.31 4.96
N LYS A 173 -30.93 -1.39 4.31
CA LYS A 173 -30.21 -1.67 3.08
C LYS A 173 -29.06 -2.64 3.30
N ALA A 174 -28.24 -2.42 4.34
CA ALA A 174 -27.14 -3.31 4.69
C ALA A 174 -27.63 -4.74 4.98
N LYS A 175 -28.73 -4.87 5.73
CA LYS A 175 -29.38 -6.16 5.98
C LYS A 175 -29.80 -6.86 4.68
N ALA A 176 -30.52 -6.15 3.82
CA ALA A 176 -30.94 -6.71 2.53
C ALA A 176 -29.75 -7.21 1.70
N THR A 177 -28.61 -6.50 1.74
CA THR A 177 -27.36 -6.92 1.07
C THR A 177 -26.81 -8.21 1.69
N VAL A 178 -26.77 -8.33 3.01
CA VAL A 178 -26.30 -9.53 3.71
C VAL A 178 -27.24 -10.73 3.45
N GLU A 179 -28.54 -10.53 3.54
CA GLU A 179 -29.53 -11.59 3.26
C GLU A 179 -29.41 -12.09 1.82
N ARG A 180 -29.25 -11.17 0.85
CA ARG A 180 -29.03 -11.52 -0.55
C ARG A 180 -27.73 -12.33 -0.75
N TYR A 181 -26.62 -11.91 -0.12
CA TYR A 181 -25.36 -12.65 -0.16
C TYR A 181 -25.47 -14.03 0.46
N ASN A 182 -26.13 -14.15 1.62
CA ASN A 182 -26.35 -15.46 2.26
C ASN A 182 -27.19 -16.39 1.36
N GLY A 183 -28.18 -15.86 0.64
CA GLY A 183 -28.91 -16.61 -0.38
C GLY A 183 -28.00 -17.10 -1.53
N PHE A 184 -27.00 -16.35 -1.94
CA PHE A 184 -26.02 -16.81 -2.91
C PHE A 184 -25.11 -17.93 -2.34
N CYS A 185 -24.77 -17.85 -1.05
CA CYS A 185 -24.03 -18.92 -0.39
C CYS A 185 -24.81 -20.23 -0.41
N GLU A 186 -26.11 -20.19 -0.12
CA GLU A 186 -27.01 -21.37 -0.19
C GLU A 186 -27.16 -21.91 -1.61
N ALA A 187 -27.26 -21.02 -2.60
CA ALA A 187 -27.37 -21.37 -4.01
C ALA A 187 -26.03 -21.84 -4.65
N GLY A 188 -24.89 -21.60 -3.98
CA GLY A 188 -23.56 -21.89 -4.51
C GLY A 188 -23.15 -21.02 -5.69
N LYS A 189 -23.75 -19.83 -5.85
CA LYS A 189 -23.47 -18.92 -6.96
C LYS A 189 -23.72 -17.46 -6.58
N ASP A 190 -22.67 -16.66 -6.61
CA ASP A 190 -22.75 -15.20 -6.43
C ASP A 190 -23.05 -14.53 -7.78
N GLU A 191 -24.28 -14.02 -7.94
CA GLU A 191 -24.70 -13.35 -9.17
C GLU A 191 -24.34 -11.85 -9.21
N ASP A 192 -23.98 -11.27 -8.08
CA ASP A 192 -23.67 -9.83 -8.00
C ASP A 192 -22.18 -9.54 -8.31
N CYS A 193 -21.28 -10.25 -7.65
CA CYS A 193 -19.85 -9.98 -7.73
C CYS A 193 -19.01 -11.17 -8.27
N GLY A 194 -19.64 -12.33 -8.43
CA GLY A 194 -18.97 -13.51 -9.02
C GLY A 194 -17.98 -14.20 -8.09
N THR A 195 -18.14 -14.06 -6.78
CA THR A 195 -17.31 -14.75 -5.78
C THR A 195 -17.38 -16.26 -6.01
N PRO A 196 -16.23 -16.96 -6.14
CA PRO A 196 -16.21 -18.41 -6.30
C PRO A 196 -16.93 -19.14 -5.15
N ALA A 197 -17.70 -20.19 -5.46
CA ALA A 197 -18.50 -20.91 -4.48
C ALA A 197 -17.71 -21.45 -3.29
N ASP A 198 -16.47 -21.91 -3.53
CA ASP A 198 -15.55 -22.40 -2.49
C ASP A 198 -14.97 -21.30 -1.59
N LYS A 199 -15.23 -20.04 -1.91
CA LYS A 199 -14.82 -18.85 -1.17
C LYS A 199 -15.95 -18.15 -0.44
N MET A 200 -17.19 -18.48 -0.76
CA MET A 200 -18.34 -17.89 -0.11
C MET A 200 -18.54 -18.50 1.28
N VAL A 201 -18.71 -17.64 2.28
CA VAL A 201 -19.00 -18.04 3.67
C VAL A 201 -20.21 -17.25 4.14
N PRO A 202 -21.31 -17.91 4.55
CA PRO A 202 -22.49 -17.22 5.06
C PRO A 202 -22.14 -16.37 6.27
N MET A 203 -22.71 -15.18 6.32
CA MET A 203 -22.49 -14.25 7.43
C MET A 203 -23.51 -14.51 8.53
N THR A 204 -23.02 -14.72 9.75
CA THR A 204 -23.81 -14.91 10.96
C THR A 204 -23.32 -13.98 12.06
N GLY A 205 -24.25 -13.55 12.94
CA GLY A 205 -23.91 -12.68 14.08
C GLY A 205 -23.20 -13.41 15.23
N PRO A 206 -22.61 -12.66 16.17
CA PRO A 206 -22.57 -11.21 16.17
C PRO A 206 -21.79 -10.61 15.00
N PHE A 207 -22.14 -9.39 14.62
CA PHE A 207 -21.54 -8.69 13.47
C PHE A 207 -20.59 -7.62 13.92
N TYR A 208 -19.60 -7.36 13.08
CA TYR A 208 -18.57 -6.33 13.27
C TYR A 208 -18.51 -5.42 12.06
N ALA A 209 -18.36 -4.11 12.28
CA ALA A 209 -18.23 -3.17 11.19
C ALA A 209 -17.17 -2.10 11.49
N ALA A 210 -16.44 -1.71 10.46
CA ALA A 210 -15.50 -0.60 10.54
C ALA A 210 -15.32 0.09 9.19
N PRO A 211 -15.05 1.41 9.17
CA PRO A 211 -14.63 2.09 7.97
C PRO A 211 -13.22 1.63 7.55
N ILE A 212 -13.09 1.32 6.28
CA ILE A 212 -11.85 0.86 5.66
C ILE A 212 -11.44 1.85 4.58
N ALA A 213 -10.15 2.16 4.56
CA ALA A 213 -9.54 2.90 3.46
C ALA A 213 -8.32 2.16 2.94
N VAL A 214 -7.95 2.42 1.71
CA VAL A 214 -6.72 1.87 1.15
C VAL A 214 -5.53 2.76 1.54
N SER A 215 -4.43 2.13 1.86
CA SER A 215 -3.16 2.75 2.19
C SER A 215 -2.02 2.17 1.36
N THR A 216 -0.88 2.83 1.38
CA THR A 216 0.38 2.25 0.90
C THR A 216 1.48 2.50 1.94
N SER A 217 2.30 1.48 2.20
CA SER A 217 3.41 1.58 3.17
C SER A 217 4.78 1.74 2.51
N VAL A 218 4.86 1.40 1.23
CA VAL A 218 6.08 1.49 0.42
C VAL A 218 5.74 1.85 -1.02
N THR A 219 6.73 2.19 -1.81
CA THR A 219 6.60 2.32 -3.26
C THR A 219 7.41 1.23 -3.95
N VAL A 220 6.96 0.75 -5.11
CA VAL A 220 7.67 -0.27 -5.89
C VAL A 220 8.68 0.40 -6.82
N GLY A 221 8.28 1.52 -7.38
CA GLY A 221 9.13 2.30 -8.27
C GLY A 221 10.13 3.17 -7.53
N GLY A 222 11.14 3.53 -8.25
CA GLY A 222 12.23 4.38 -7.84
C GLY A 222 13.17 4.60 -9.01
N PHE A 223 14.41 5.00 -8.75
CA PHE A 223 15.38 5.05 -9.82
C PHE A 223 16.08 3.71 -10.03
N LYS A 224 16.47 3.47 -11.27
CA LYS A 224 17.05 2.21 -11.71
C LYS A 224 18.51 2.13 -11.30
N THR A 225 18.96 0.94 -10.91
CA THR A 225 20.36 0.65 -10.60
C THR A 225 20.85 -0.53 -11.44
N ASN A 226 22.18 -0.62 -11.62
CA ASN A 226 22.82 -1.82 -12.16
C ASN A 226 23.15 -2.83 -11.04
N GLU A 227 23.83 -3.92 -11.42
CA GLU A 227 24.25 -4.98 -10.50
C GLU A 227 25.25 -4.52 -9.42
N GLN A 228 25.94 -3.40 -9.64
CA GLN A 228 26.84 -2.76 -8.71
C GLN A 228 26.12 -1.73 -7.81
N ALA A 229 24.80 -1.66 -7.89
CA ALA A 229 23.95 -0.68 -7.21
C ALA A 229 24.26 0.78 -7.58
N GLN A 230 24.88 1.04 -8.74
CA GLN A 230 25.05 2.39 -9.27
C GLN A 230 23.72 2.90 -9.84
N ALA A 231 23.36 4.14 -9.54
CA ALA A 231 22.22 4.80 -10.15
C ALA A 231 22.44 4.97 -11.66
N LEU A 232 21.41 4.71 -12.44
CA LEU A 232 21.45 4.81 -13.90
C LEU A 232 20.73 6.07 -14.38
N ARG A 233 21.22 6.64 -15.47
CA ARG A 233 20.54 7.65 -16.28
C ARG A 233 20.32 7.12 -17.70
N LEU A 234 19.44 7.76 -18.46
CA LEU A 234 19.28 7.44 -19.87
C LEU A 234 20.55 7.82 -20.63
N ALA A 235 21.02 6.91 -21.46
CA ALA A 235 22.16 7.12 -22.33
C ALA A 235 21.72 7.66 -23.70
N LEU A 236 22.62 8.33 -24.39
CA LEU A 236 22.38 8.73 -25.79
C LEU A 236 22.31 7.48 -26.68
N ALA A 237 21.45 7.51 -27.68
CA ALA A 237 21.25 6.39 -28.61
C ALA A 237 22.55 5.92 -29.29
N SER A 238 23.53 6.80 -29.44
CA SER A 238 24.85 6.51 -30.00
C SER A 238 25.74 5.63 -29.11
N SER A 239 25.40 5.44 -27.84
CA SER A 239 26.20 4.64 -26.89
C SER A 239 26.00 3.11 -27.05
N GLY A 240 24.99 2.68 -27.79
CA GLY A 240 24.60 1.27 -27.92
C GLY A 240 23.92 0.67 -26.68
N SER A 241 23.70 1.47 -25.64
CA SER A 241 22.98 1.09 -24.42
C SER A 241 21.85 2.08 -24.13
N LEU A 242 20.76 1.61 -23.56
CA LEU A 242 19.65 2.48 -23.13
C LEU A 242 20.01 3.33 -21.90
N THR A 243 20.87 2.82 -21.04
CA THR A 243 21.25 3.45 -19.77
C THR A 243 22.76 3.41 -19.54
N GLU A 244 23.23 4.36 -18.77
CA GLU A 244 24.63 4.43 -18.29
C GLU A 244 24.67 4.80 -16.80
N PRO A 245 25.71 4.39 -16.04
CA PRO A 245 25.86 4.76 -14.64
C PRO A 245 26.08 6.27 -14.45
N ILE A 246 25.49 6.81 -13.37
CA ILE A 246 25.85 8.14 -12.86
C ILE A 246 27.10 7.97 -11.98
N PRO A 247 28.26 8.54 -12.36
CA PRO A 247 29.50 8.34 -11.60
C PRO A 247 29.36 8.76 -10.13
N GLY A 248 29.84 7.91 -9.22
CA GLY A 248 29.84 8.19 -7.79
C GLY A 248 28.48 8.18 -7.10
N LEU A 249 27.39 7.83 -7.79
CA LEU A 249 26.05 7.74 -7.21
C LEU A 249 25.60 6.28 -7.13
N TYR A 250 25.35 5.84 -5.91
CA TYR A 250 24.87 4.49 -5.57
C TYR A 250 23.55 4.56 -4.84
N ALA A 251 22.81 3.45 -4.77
CA ALA A 251 21.56 3.43 -4.04
C ALA A 251 21.22 2.07 -3.45
N ALA A 252 20.39 2.11 -2.40
CA ALA A 252 19.92 0.92 -1.73
C ALA A 252 18.51 1.11 -1.12
N GLY A 253 17.77 0.02 -1.08
CA GLY A 253 16.43 -0.01 -0.49
C GLY A 253 15.37 0.57 -1.43
N VAL A 254 14.24 0.96 -0.86
CA VAL A 254 13.03 1.33 -1.62
C VAL A 254 13.06 2.70 -2.31
N VAL A 255 14.17 3.40 -2.27
CA VAL A 255 14.42 4.56 -3.15
C VAL A 255 14.74 4.11 -4.58
N CYS A 256 15.18 2.86 -4.75
CA CYS A 256 15.39 2.21 -6.04
C CYS A 256 14.14 1.47 -6.50
N GLU A 257 14.02 1.24 -7.81
CA GLU A 257 13.11 0.23 -8.31
C GLU A 257 13.47 -1.14 -7.72
N TRP A 258 12.50 -1.81 -7.11
CA TRP A 258 12.71 -3.14 -6.59
C TRP A 258 11.75 -4.15 -7.19
N ASN A 259 12.28 -5.33 -7.47
CA ASN A 259 11.58 -6.44 -8.10
C ASN A 259 11.62 -7.67 -7.19
N CYS A 260 11.33 -7.52 -5.90
CA CYS A 260 11.27 -8.66 -5.01
C CYS A 260 9.83 -8.99 -4.60
N ALA A 261 9.63 -10.23 -4.16
CA ALA A 261 8.35 -10.69 -3.68
C ALA A 261 7.88 -9.87 -2.47
N ALA A 262 6.57 -9.81 -2.26
CA ALA A 262 5.97 -9.18 -1.09
C ALA A 262 6.63 -9.70 0.20
N GLY A 263 6.92 -8.79 1.14
CA GLY A 263 7.59 -9.11 2.41
C GLY A 263 9.13 -9.11 2.38
N ALA A 264 9.77 -8.99 1.21
CA ALA A 264 11.22 -9.03 1.08
C ALA A 264 11.92 -7.66 1.08
N THR A 265 11.24 -6.58 1.44
CA THR A 265 11.79 -5.20 1.43
C THR A 265 13.04 -5.04 2.28
N VAL A 266 13.06 -5.58 3.49
CA VAL A 266 14.23 -5.50 4.39
C VAL A 266 15.41 -6.28 3.83
N LEU A 267 15.19 -7.50 3.34
CA LEU A 267 16.22 -8.33 2.73
C LEU A 267 16.83 -7.64 1.50
N SER A 268 16.00 -7.06 0.64
CA SER A 268 16.42 -6.29 -0.52
C SER A 268 17.27 -5.06 -0.11
N ALA A 269 16.81 -4.31 0.88
CA ALA A 269 17.55 -3.15 1.38
C ALA A 269 18.93 -3.51 1.94
N MET A 270 19.03 -4.60 2.72
CA MET A 270 20.29 -5.11 3.26
C MET A 270 21.23 -5.59 2.16
N THR A 271 20.71 -6.33 1.18
CA THR A 271 21.51 -6.86 0.07
C THR A 271 22.06 -5.73 -0.80
N LEU A 272 21.18 -4.82 -1.25
CA LEU A 272 21.58 -3.67 -2.06
C LEU A 272 22.49 -2.72 -1.29
N GLY A 273 22.26 -2.51 0.01
CA GLY A 273 23.12 -1.69 0.86
C GLY A 273 24.54 -2.25 0.95
N ARG A 274 24.69 -3.58 1.09
CA ARG A 274 26.01 -4.25 1.07
C ARG A 274 26.70 -4.10 -0.29
N ILE A 275 25.97 -4.28 -1.39
CA ILE A 275 26.51 -4.12 -2.75
C ILE A 275 26.95 -2.67 -2.97
N ALA A 276 26.06 -1.70 -2.71
CA ALA A 276 26.33 -0.28 -2.87
C ALA A 276 27.56 0.19 -2.07
N GLY A 277 27.66 -0.23 -0.80
CA GLY A 277 28.80 0.10 0.06
C GLY A 277 30.12 -0.47 -0.45
N ARG A 278 30.12 -1.71 -0.94
CA ARG A 278 31.32 -2.33 -1.54
C ARG A 278 31.72 -1.65 -2.85
N SER A 279 30.76 -1.40 -3.72
CA SER A 279 31.00 -0.74 -5.00
C SER A 279 31.54 0.68 -4.81
N ALA A 280 30.90 1.47 -3.93
CA ALA A 280 31.40 2.81 -3.60
C ALA A 280 32.80 2.80 -2.99
N ALA A 281 33.10 1.83 -2.12
CA ALA A 281 34.45 1.70 -1.54
C ALA A 281 35.52 1.34 -2.56
N ALA A 282 35.16 0.63 -3.62
CA ALA A 282 36.08 0.21 -4.70
C ALA A 282 36.27 1.30 -5.76
N GLU A 283 35.46 2.37 -5.75
CA GLU A 283 35.61 3.51 -6.69
C GLU A 283 37.01 4.11 -6.58
N ALA A 284 37.64 4.40 -7.72
CA ALA A 284 38.90 5.11 -7.75
C ALA A 284 38.76 6.54 -7.20
N SER A 285 39.70 6.99 -6.41
CA SER A 285 39.68 8.32 -5.77
C SER A 285 39.91 9.44 -6.77
#